data_e1240078bb59e4fabc14f7bc8185c8de
#
_entry.id   e1240078bb59e4fabc14f7bc8185c8de
#
_cell.length_a   1.000
_cell.length_b   1.000
_cell.length_c   1.000
_cell.angle_alpha   90.00
_cell.angle_beta   90.00
_cell.angle_gamma   90.00
#
_symmetry.space_group_name_H-M   'P 1'
#
loop_
_entity.id
_entity.type
_entity.pdbx_description
1 polymer ?
#
loop_
_entity_poly.entity_id
_entity_poly.type
_entity_poly.pdbx_seq_one_letter_code
_entity_poly.pdbx_strand_id
1 'polypeptide(L)'
;MPDTATPAATYHRPLILTAQLDRTASARFQALRRAHFPPERNVVPAHVTLFHQLPGSTLDAVVAHLLAVARAQPVLLAEVAPPRSLGNGVAFDLRCPELTALHADLAAHWAGLTIAQDHGRLRAHVTV
;
A
#
# COMPACT_ATOMS: atom_id res chain seq x y z
N MET A 1 -20.54 13.69 27.25
CA MET A 1 -20.13 13.28 26.87
C MET A 1 -19.80 12.63 26.42
N PRO A 2 -19.47 12.55 26.27
CA PRO A 2 -19.00 11.83 25.78
C PRO A 2 -18.61 11.01 25.64
N ASP A 3 -18.45 10.82 25.40
CA ASP A 3 -18.13 10.00 25.19
C ASP A 3 -17.56 9.40 25.14
N THR A 4 -17.57 9.27 25.41
CA THR A 4 -17.05 8.80 25.59
C THR A 4 -16.49 8.01 25.27
N ALA A 5 -16.28 8.57 25.32
CA ALA A 5 -15.50 7.91 24.67
C ALA A 5 -15.23 6.70 24.54
N THR A 6 -15.44 6.29 23.68
CA THR A 6 -15.36 4.91 23.55
C THR A 6 -13.96 4.51 23.29
N PRO A 7 -13.31 4.07 24.29
CA PRO A 7 -11.96 3.59 24.13
C PRO A 7 -11.90 2.40 23.21
N ALA A 8 -13.01 1.76 23.03
CA ALA A 8 -13.11 0.67 22.08
C ALA A 8 -12.60 1.07 20.70
N ALA A 9 -12.54 2.37 20.44
CA ALA A 9 -12.02 2.87 19.20
C ALA A 9 -10.52 2.65 19.03
N THR A 10 -9.80 2.25 20.07
CA THR A 10 -8.37 2.03 19.94
C THR A 10 -8.11 0.76 19.15
N TYR A 11 -7.48 0.94 18.00
CA TYR A 11 -7.09 -0.15 17.13
C TYR A 11 -5.62 -0.49 17.40
N HIS A 12 -5.33 -1.77 17.62
CA HIS A 12 -4.00 -2.19 18.04
C HIS A 12 -3.18 -2.87 16.95
N ARG A 13 -3.83 -3.33 15.89
CA ARG A 13 -3.10 -4.02 14.82
C ARG A 13 -2.38 -3.02 13.94
N PRO A 14 -1.21 -3.40 13.40
CA PRO A 14 -0.52 -2.56 12.43
C PRO A 14 -1.41 -2.31 11.20
N LEU A 15 -1.26 -1.12 10.63
CA LEU A 15 -1.93 -0.75 9.40
C LEU A 15 -1.00 -0.97 8.22
N ILE A 16 -1.54 -1.47 7.14
CA ILE A 16 -0.83 -1.60 5.86
C ILE A 16 -1.54 -0.70 4.87
N LEU A 17 -0.78 0.18 4.22
CA LEU A 17 -1.33 1.06 3.19
C LEU A 17 -0.94 0.54 1.82
N THR A 18 -1.95 0.30 0.99
CA THR A 18 -1.75 -0.16 -0.39
C THR A 18 -2.39 0.82 -1.36
N ALA A 19 -1.84 0.85 -2.57
CA ALA A 19 -2.47 1.54 -3.70
C ALA A 19 -3.29 0.51 -4.48
N GLN A 20 -4.50 0.91 -4.84
CA GLN A 20 -5.41 0.04 -5.58
C GLN A 20 -5.11 0.11 -7.08
N LEU A 21 -5.08 -1.04 -7.72
CA LEU A 21 -4.93 -1.16 -9.16
C LEU A 21 -6.29 -0.94 -9.84
N ASP A 22 -6.25 -0.48 -11.11
CA ASP A 22 -7.49 -0.41 -11.88
C ASP A 22 -8.03 -1.82 -12.16
N ARG A 23 -9.27 -1.89 -12.64
CA ARG A 23 -9.94 -3.17 -12.84
C ARG A 23 -9.19 -4.09 -13.79
N THR A 24 -8.70 -3.56 -14.90
CA THR A 24 -8.00 -4.36 -15.91
C THR A 24 -6.67 -4.90 -15.37
N ALA A 25 -5.86 -4.04 -14.78
CA ALA A 25 -4.58 -4.46 -14.20
C ALA A 25 -4.80 -5.44 -13.04
N SER A 26 -5.78 -5.16 -12.19
CA SER A 26 -6.10 -6.05 -11.06
C SER A 26 -6.47 -7.45 -11.55
N ALA A 27 -7.29 -7.54 -12.60
CA ALA A 27 -7.69 -8.84 -13.16
C ALA A 27 -6.50 -9.60 -13.72
N ARG A 28 -5.60 -8.92 -14.43
CA ARG A 28 -4.41 -9.56 -15.01
C ARG A 28 -3.45 -10.06 -13.95
N PHE A 29 -3.11 -9.23 -12.98
CA PHE A 29 -2.21 -9.63 -11.90
C PHE A 29 -2.82 -10.71 -11.01
N GLN A 30 -4.13 -10.63 -10.76
CA GLN A 30 -4.79 -11.65 -9.95
C GLN A 30 -4.81 -13.00 -10.67
N ALA A 31 -4.94 -13.02 -11.99
CA ALA A 31 -4.83 -14.26 -12.77
C ALA A 31 -3.44 -14.89 -12.62
N LEU A 32 -2.39 -14.06 -12.66
CA LEU A 32 -1.02 -14.53 -12.43
C LEU A 32 -0.83 -15.05 -11.01
N ARG A 33 -1.43 -14.39 -10.03
CA ARG A 33 -1.35 -14.86 -8.63
C ARG A 33 -2.04 -16.21 -8.48
N ARG A 34 -3.20 -16.40 -9.08
CA ARG A 34 -3.88 -17.71 -9.03
C ARG A 34 -3.06 -18.82 -9.66
N ALA A 35 -2.29 -18.49 -10.70
CA ALA A 35 -1.46 -19.48 -11.40
C ALA A 35 -0.15 -19.79 -10.66
N HIS A 36 0.43 -18.83 -9.95
CA HIS A 36 1.82 -18.93 -9.48
C HIS A 36 2.01 -18.70 -7.99
N PHE A 37 1.14 -17.90 -7.36
CA PHE A 37 1.26 -17.59 -5.93
C PHE A 37 0.70 -18.76 -5.11
N PRO A 38 1.30 -19.09 -3.94
CA PRO A 38 0.78 -20.17 -3.10
C PRO A 38 -0.69 -19.94 -2.75
N PRO A 39 -1.59 -20.90 -3.07
CA PRO A 39 -3.02 -20.69 -2.85
C PRO A 39 -3.38 -20.35 -1.41
N GLU A 40 -2.69 -20.96 -0.45
CA GLU A 40 -2.96 -20.75 0.97
C GLU A 40 -2.57 -19.35 1.44
N ARG A 41 -1.77 -18.64 0.66
CA ARG A 41 -1.36 -17.28 0.98
C ARG A 41 -2.00 -16.22 0.06
N ASN A 42 -2.76 -16.65 -0.94
CA ASN A 42 -3.41 -15.75 -1.89
C ASN A 42 -4.75 -15.27 -1.34
N VAL A 43 -4.70 -14.56 -0.22
CA VAL A 43 -5.88 -14.09 0.51
C VAL A 43 -6.22 -12.66 0.12
N VAL A 44 -5.21 -11.81 -0.03
CA VAL A 44 -5.39 -10.42 -0.41
C VAL A 44 -5.22 -10.29 -1.91
N PRO A 45 -6.10 -9.54 -2.62
CA PRO A 45 -5.95 -9.33 -4.06
C PRO A 45 -4.62 -8.67 -4.41
N ALA A 46 -4.22 -8.78 -5.68
CA ALA A 46 -3.02 -8.10 -6.17
C ALA A 46 -3.05 -6.62 -5.80
N HIS A 47 -1.92 -6.11 -5.33
CA HIS A 47 -1.84 -4.76 -4.77
C HIS A 47 -0.43 -4.22 -4.85
N VAL A 48 -0.30 -2.91 -4.63
CA VAL A 48 0.98 -2.22 -4.48
C VAL A 48 1.08 -1.73 -3.04
N THR A 49 2.04 -2.21 -2.29
CA THR A 49 2.23 -1.76 -0.91
C THR A 49 3.01 -0.45 -0.89
N LEU A 50 2.46 0.54 -0.22
CA LEU A 50 3.11 1.84 0.00
C LEU A 50 3.78 1.88 1.35
N PHE A 51 3.12 1.42 2.40
CA PHE A 51 3.67 1.32 3.75
C PHE A 51 3.32 -0.03 4.34
N HIS A 52 4.33 -0.76 4.76
CA HIS A 52 4.16 -2.11 5.30
C HIS A 52 3.63 -2.08 6.72
N GLN A 53 3.88 -1.00 7.45
CA GLN A 53 3.40 -0.91 8.81
C GLN A 53 3.32 0.54 9.30
N LEU A 54 2.12 0.92 9.72
CA LEU A 54 1.86 2.16 10.47
C LEU A 54 1.19 1.77 11.78
N PRO A 55 1.34 2.57 12.86
CA PRO A 55 0.73 2.22 14.14
C PRO A 55 -0.79 2.20 14.06
N GLY A 56 -1.40 1.11 14.54
CA GLY A 56 -2.86 0.99 14.56
C GLY A 56 -3.53 2.08 15.39
N SER A 57 -2.86 2.54 16.44
CA SER A 57 -3.38 3.62 17.28
C SER A 57 -3.55 4.95 16.54
N THR A 58 -2.96 5.10 15.36
CA THR A 58 -3.07 6.31 14.54
C THR A 58 -4.11 6.17 13.42
N LEU A 59 -4.94 5.15 13.46
CA LEU A 59 -5.89 4.85 12.36
C LEU A 59 -6.71 6.06 11.95
N ASP A 60 -7.33 6.75 12.91
CA ASP A 60 -8.20 7.88 12.59
C ASP A 60 -7.43 9.01 11.91
N ALA A 61 -6.25 9.32 12.39
CA ALA A 61 -5.40 10.37 11.81
C ALA A 61 -4.92 9.98 10.42
N VAL A 62 -4.53 8.71 10.23
CA VAL A 62 -4.09 8.21 8.94
C VAL A 62 -5.22 8.27 7.91
N VAL A 63 -6.42 7.81 8.28
CA VAL A 63 -7.58 7.85 7.39
C VAL A 63 -7.95 9.29 7.03
N ALA A 64 -7.97 10.20 8.00
CA ALA A 64 -8.30 11.59 7.76
C ALA A 64 -7.32 12.24 6.77
N HIS A 65 -6.02 11.97 6.95
CA HIS A 65 -5.00 12.51 6.05
C HIS A 65 -5.13 11.92 4.64
N LEU A 66 -5.36 10.62 4.54
CA LEU A 66 -5.51 9.95 3.25
C LEU A 66 -6.75 10.45 2.50
N LEU A 67 -7.85 10.70 3.19
CA LEU A 67 -9.04 11.28 2.54
C LEU A 67 -8.74 12.66 1.97
N ALA A 68 -8.01 13.49 2.71
CA ALA A 68 -7.63 14.82 2.22
C ALA A 68 -6.71 14.73 1.00
N VAL A 69 -5.72 13.84 1.04
CA VAL A 69 -4.79 13.62 -0.07
C VAL A 69 -5.54 13.09 -1.29
N ALA A 70 -6.41 12.10 -1.10
CA ALA A 70 -7.12 11.45 -2.19
C ALA A 70 -8.03 12.42 -2.95
N ARG A 71 -8.62 13.39 -2.27
CA ARG A 71 -9.48 14.39 -2.91
C ARG A 71 -8.72 15.24 -3.92
N ALA A 72 -7.43 15.45 -3.70
CA ALA A 72 -6.58 16.28 -4.55
C ALA A 72 -5.76 15.45 -5.54
N GLN A 73 -5.78 14.13 -5.43
CA GLN A 73 -4.91 13.24 -6.20
C GLN A 73 -5.70 12.58 -7.33
N PRO A 74 -5.41 12.94 -8.59
CA PRO A 74 -6.02 12.24 -9.72
C PRO A 74 -5.47 10.81 -9.82
N VAL A 75 -6.14 9.99 -10.63
CA VAL A 75 -5.65 8.65 -10.96
C VAL A 75 -4.26 8.76 -11.58
N LEU A 76 -3.36 7.91 -11.12
CA LEU A 76 -1.98 7.87 -11.61
C LEU A 76 -1.81 6.77 -12.64
N LEU A 77 -1.00 7.04 -13.67
CA LEU A 77 -0.64 6.06 -14.68
C LEU A 77 0.75 5.53 -14.36
N ALA A 78 0.89 4.20 -14.36
CA ALA A 78 2.15 3.54 -14.11
C ALA A 78 2.50 2.64 -15.29
N GLU A 79 3.81 2.57 -15.59
CA GLU A 79 4.33 1.60 -16.54
C GLU A 79 4.71 0.33 -15.82
N VAL A 80 4.36 -0.81 -16.39
CA VAL A 80 4.73 -2.12 -15.84
C VAL A 80 6.04 -2.55 -16.47
N ALA A 81 7.06 -2.75 -15.64
CA ALA A 81 8.36 -3.24 -16.08
C ALA A 81 8.30 -4.77 -16.28
N PRO A 82 9.30 -5.35 -16.98
CA PRO A 82 9.41 -6.81 -17.07
C PRO A 82 9.49 -7.44 -15.67
N PRO A 83 9.04 -8.70 -15.54
CA PRO A 83 9.08 -9.37 -14.23
C PRO A 83 10.51 -9.62 -13.75
N ARG A 84 10.69 -9.60 -12.43
CA ARG A 84 11.97 -9.95 -11.81
C ARG A 84 11.76 -10.98 -10.71
N SER A 85 12.80 -11.77 -10.48
CA SER A 85 12.77 -12.78 -9.44
C SER A 85 12.96 -12.14 -8.05
N LEU A 86 12.17 -12.64 -7.09
CA LEU A 86 12.34 -12.34 -5.66
C LEU A 86 13.00 -13.52 -4.92
N GLY A 87 13.49 -14.52 -5.68
CA GLY A 87 13.95 -15.77 -5.10
C GLY A 87 12.82 -16.79 -5.09
N ASN A 88 11.88 -16.67 -4.16
CA ASN A 88 10.75 -17.59 -4.06
C ASN A 88 9.49 -17.06 -4.75
N GLY A 89 9.56 -15.93 -5.42
CA GLY A 89 8.42 -15.33 -6.10
C GLY A 89 8.88 -14.41 -7.20
N VAL A 90 7.91 -13.73 -7.81
CA VAL A 90 8.12 -12.83 -8.94
C VAL A 90 7.40 -11.53 -8.67
N ALA A 91 8.04 -10.42 -9.03
CA ALA A 91 7.45 -9.09 -8.91
C ALA A 91 7.51 -8.36 -10.24
N PHE A 92 6.49 -7.54 -10.47
CA PHE A 92 6.48 -6.56 -11.57
C PHE A 92 6.66 -5.18 -10.95
N ASP A 93 7.78 -4.53 -11.25
CA ASP A 93 8.00 -3.17 -10.83
C ASP A 93 7.11 -2.22 -11.63
N LEU A 94 6.62 -1.20 -10.96
CA LEU A 94 5.81 -0.16 -11.57
C LEU A 94 6.59 1.14 -11.60
N ARG A 95 6.65 1.78 -12.76
CA ARG A 95 7.29 3.09 -12.93
C ARG A 95 6.23 4.16 -12.90
N CYS A 96 6.21 4.93 -11.84
CA CYS A 96 5.26 6.00 -11.64
C CYS A 96 5.91 7.07 -10.76
N PRO A 97 6.59 8.05 -11.38
CA PRO A 97 7.26 9.11 -10.60
C PRO A 97 6.30 9.85 -9.66
N GLU A 98 5.06 10.04 -10.09
CA GLU A 98 4.04 10.71 -9.27
C GLU A 98 3.72 9.92 -8.00
N LEU A 99 3.68 8.59 -8.10
CA LEU A 99 3.46 7.74 -6.93
C LEU A 99 4.66 7.78 -5.99
N THR A 100 5.87 7.80 -6.54
CA THR A 100 7.09 7.93 -5.75
C THR A 100 7.10 9.25 -4.99
N ALA A 101 6.70 10.34 -5.64
CA ALA A 101 6.61 11.65 -5.00
C ALA A 101 5.54 11.66 -3.91
N LEU A 102 4.38 11.08 -4.19
CA LEU A 102 3.30 10.97 -3.20
C LEU A 102 3.75 10.17 -1.97
N HIS A 103 4.42 9.06 -2.19
CA HIS A 103 4.97 8.25 -1.10
C HIS A 103 5.94 9.06 -0.24
N ALA A 104 6.83 9.84 -0.86
CA ALA A 104 7.78 10.68 -0.14
C ALA A 104 7.05 11.74 0.72
N ASP A 105 6.00 12.34 0.19
CA ASP A 105 5.20 13.32 0.93
C ASP A 105 4.50 12.67 2.12
N LEU A 106 3.92 11.50 1.93
CA LEU A 106 3.29 10.76 3.02
C LEU A 106 4.30 10.34 4.07
N ALA A 107 5.47 9.87 3.66
CA ALA A 107 6.52 9.48 4.58
C ALA A 107 6.99 10.66 5.43
N ALA A 108 7.11 11.85 4.84
CA ALA A 108 7.46 13.06 5.57
C ALA A 108 6.35 13.45 6.57
N HIS A 109 5.09 13.34 6.16
CA HIS A 109 3.97 13.64 7.03
C HIS A 109 3.89 12.69 8.23
N TRP A 110 4.22 11.43 8.01
CA TRP A 110 4.21 10.39 9.04
C TRP A 110 5.59 10.10 9.62
N ALA A 111 6.49 11.08 9.60
CA ALA A 111 7.82 10.92 10.18
C ALA A 111 7.68 10.49 11.65
N GLY A 112 8.47 9.49 12.03
CA GLY A 112 8.41 8.91 13.37
C GLY A 112 7.39 7.80 13.54
N LEU A 113 6.50 7.59 12.57
CA LEU A 113 5.50 6.52 12.62
C LEU A 113 5.85 5.31 11.77
N THR A 114 6.76 5.48 10.81
CA THR A 114 7.11 4.42 9.86
C THR A 114 8.20 3.51 10.41
N ILE A 115 8.23 2.28 9.90
CA ILE A 115 9.29 1.31 10.23
C ILE A 115 10.43 1.42 9.23
N ALA A 116 11.59 0.88 9.58
CA ALA A 116 12.80 0.96 8.76
C ALA A 116 12.60 0.41 7.34
N GLN A 117 11.80 -0.64 7.20
CA GLN A 117 11.49 -1.22 5.90
C GLN A 117 10.85 -0.22 4.93
N ASP A 118 10.12 0.76 5.46
CA ASP A 118 9.41 1.76 4.67
C ASP A 118 10.21 3.04 4.47
N HIS A 119 11.43 3.10 4.98
CA HIS A 119 12.29 4.25 4.78
C HIS A 119 12.91 4.21 3.39
N GLY A 120 13.26 5.38 2.89
CA GLY A 120 13.88 5.52 1.59
C GLY A 120 12.88 5.60 0.46
N ARG A 121 13.40 5.46 -0.76
CA ARG A 121 12.59 5.62 -1.97
C ARG A 121 11.70 4.41 -2.19
N LEU A 122 10.43 4.68 -2.49
CA LEU A 122 9.48 3.63 -2.83
C LEU A 122 9.94 2.85 -4.07
N ARG A 123 9.88 1.54 -3.98
CA ARG A 123 10.01 0.66 -5.14
C ARG A 123 8.67 -0.02 -5.36
N ALA A 124 7.78 0.66 -6.06
CA ALA A 124 6.42 0.16 -6.31
C ALA A 124 6.47 -1.13 -7.14
N HIS A 125 5.78 -2.17 -6.67
CA HIS A 125 5.73 -3.44 -7.38
C HIS A 125 4.48 -4.23 -6.99
N VAL A 126 4.13 -5.19 -7.86
CA VAL A 126 3.08 -6.16 -7.61
C VAL A 126 3.72 -7.54 -7.58
N THR A 127 3.50 -8.28 -6.50
CA THR A 127 4.00 -9.65 -6.36
C THR A 127 2.97 -10.65 -6.88
N VAL A 128 3.42 -11.61 -7.66
CA VAL A 128 2.59 -12.68 -8.21
C VAL A 128 3.14 -14.06 -7.90
#